data_17004ae09b0fb0258f9ae12a63ede70e
#
_entry.id   17004ae09b0fb0258f9ae12a63ede70e
#
_cell.length_a   1.000
_cell.length_b   1.000
_cell.length_c   1.000
_cell.angle_alpha   90.00
_cell.angle_beta   90.00
_cell.angle_gamma   90.00
#
_symmetry.space_group_name_H-M   'P 1'
#
loop_
_entity.id
_entity.type
_entity.pdbx_description
1 polymer ?
#
loop_
_entity_poly.entity_id
_entity_poly.type
_entity_poly.pdbx_seq_one_letter_code
_entity_poly.pdbx_strand_id
1 'polypeptide(L)'
;MNFRQLATVVALLGALSQSAQAFDVKVEGISGEVRSNVDALLQPVKENSFTEVRQTYRAQVDRAIKRALQALGFYQSIIHYTWQEPKGKKPAVLVAKIHLGKPARIAATSLTIRGEAKDDEVFEALKENLPKKGRQLNHREYESFKSSIERAAIRHGYFDGEFVKSELGVDAVENKAYWTFDYDAKTRYRFGDIHFIGSQIREPIMVNLLPFKKGDPYTSDDISELNRRLSATGWFNSVVVSPNIFSGRGSPDKSLPVYANVTPKKENAVETGLGFSTDVGPRGSVTWRKPWLNDSGHSLEASTELSSKEQLADVSYKIPLEKSALEHYWVIQGGIKKEDLNDTKSDSASAMISRHWAPYEGWQRDVHLRWSIDDFDQGEISDKTMLIYPGVTFSKTTTLGGLMPTWGLSQRYTIDWSNTTWGSDIDFVVLEAQHALIKTFADRHRFVLRSHLGWIQTDDFEQVPPDLRFFAGGDRSVRGYKYESISPEDENGDLTGAEKLVTASFEYQYRVTGNWWGAVFFDIGQAVNNFNNQDWKKGVGVGVRWQSPLGPIKLDIATPVGDPDKHDVQFYIGLGPEL
;
A
#
# COMPACT_ATOMS: atom_id res chain seq x y z
N MET A 1 48.97 43.10 39.26
CA MET A 1 48.97 43.27 37.79
C MET A 1 47.94 44.33 37.45
N ASN A 2 48.40 45.51 36.96
CA ASN A 2 47.56 46.68 36.80
C ASN A 2 46.65 46.56 35.58
N PHE A 3 45.41 47.03 35.72
CA PHE A 3 44.35 47.03 34.70
C PHE A 3 44.77 47.54 33.30
N ARG A 4 45.84 48.33 33.19
CA ARG A 4 46.44 48.78 31.94
C ARG A 4 47.25 47.71 31.18
N GLN A 5 47.76 46.68 31.86
CA GLN A 5 48.47 45.58 31.20
C GLN A 5 47.52 44.52 30.65
N LEU A 6 46.34 44.38 31.26
CA LEU A 6 45.29 43.46 30.77
C LEU A 6 44.64 44.01 29.47
N ALA A 7 44.48 45.35 29.38
CA ALA A 7 43.93 46.00 28.18
C ALA A 7 44.84 45.90 26.94
N THR A 8 46.18 45.88 27.17
CA THR A 8 47.16 45.78 26.07
C THR A 8 47.29 44.35 25.55
N VAL A 9 47.12 43.33 26.39
CA VAL A 9 47.11 41.90 26.01
C VAL A 9 45.81 41.54 25.28
N VAL A 10 44.66 42.11 25.67
CA VAL A 10 43.37 41.91 24.95
C VAL A 10 43.37 42.66 23.60
N ALA A 11 44.06 43.82 23.49
CA ALA A 11 44.19 44.53 22.24
C ALA A 11 45.18 43.85 21.26
N LEU A 12 46.18 43.11 21.74
CA LEU A 12 47.09 42.30 20.91
C LEU A 12 46.50 40.94 20.49
N LEU A 13 45.56 40.39 21.26
CA LEU A 13 44.81 39.19 20.87
C LEU A 13 43.65 39.48 19.90
N GLY A 14 43.17 40.72 19.86
CA GLY A 14 42.18 41.20 18.89
C GLY A 14 42.72 41.54 17.51
N ALA A 15 44.06 41.66 17.35
CA ALA A 15 44.70 42.02 16.07
C ALA A 15 45.21 40.83 15.26
N LEU A 16 45.00 39.58 15.75
CA LEU A 16 45.37 38.34 15.06
C LEU A 16 44.14 37.52 14.61
N SER A 17 42.95 38.11 14.57
CA SER A 17 41.87 37.59 13.75
C SER A 17 42.15 37.95 12.28
N GLN A 18 43.16 37.32 11.66
CA GLN A 18 43.20 37.20 10.22
C GLN A 18 41.90 36.54 9.82
N SER A 19 41.01 37.28 9.20
CA SER A 19 39.82 36.78 8.56
C SER A 19 40.28 35.72 7.57
N ALA A 20 40.02 34.45 7.89
CA ALA A 20 40.20 33.36 6.94
C ALA A 20 39.44 33.76 5.67
N GLN A 21 40.16 34.09 4.61
CA GLN A 21 39.56 34.42 3.32
C GLN A 21 39.02 33.13 2.74
N ALA A 22 37.72 32.91 2.85
CA ALA A 22 37.04 31.86 2.12
C ALA A 22 37.19 32.15 0.61
N PHE A 23 37.52 31.14 -0.17
CA PHE A 23 37.49 31.20 -1.63
C PHE A 23 36.17 30.65 -2.14
N ASP A 24 35.68 31.16 -3.27
CA ASP A 24 34.55 30.59 -3.98
C ASP A 24 34.96 30.16 -5.39
N VAL A 25 34.16 29.26 -6.01
CA VAL A 25 34.39 28.80 -7.37
C VAL A 25 33.14 29.00 -8.23
N LYS A 26 33.34 29.61 -9.41
CA LYS A 26 32.33 29.77 -10.46
C LYS A 26 32.72 28.90 -11.65
N VAL A 27 31.79 28.07 -12.10
CA VAL A 27 31.99 27.20 -13.26
C VAL A 27 31.25 27.77 -14.46
N GLU A 28 31.89 27.81 -15.62
CA GLU A 28 31.33 28.31 -16.89
C GLU A 28 31.58 27.30 -18.02
N GLY A 29 30.77 27.36 -19.08
CA GLY A 29 30.93 26.55 -20.29
C GLY A 29 30.27 25.19 -20.27
N ILE A 30 29.53 24.84 -19.21
CA ILE A 30 28.81 23.56 -19.08
C ILE A 30 27.39 23.77 -18.57
N SER A 31 26.48 22.82 -18.90
CA SER A 31 25.07 22.86 -18.51
C SER A 31 24.52 21.43 -18.26
N GLY A 32 23.26 21.32 -17.83
CA GLY A 32 22.56 20.06 -17.66
C GLY A 32 23.22 19.11 -16.65
N GLU A 33 23.24 17.81 -16.94
CA GLU A 33 23.79 16.77 -16.08
C GLU A 33 25.27 16.99 -15.74
N VAL A 34 26.07 17.41 -16.71
CA VAL A 34 27.49 17.71 -16.50
C VAL A 34 27.68 18.79 -15.46
N ARG A 35 26.87 19.85 -15.53
CA ARG A 35 26.90 20.94 -14.57
C ARG A 35 26.53 20.46 -13.17
N SER A 36 25.44 19.70 -13.06
CA SER A 36 24.97 19.14 -11.78
C SER A 36 26.03 18.24 -11.13
N ASN A 37 26.71 17.41 -11.93
CA ASN A 37 27.77 16.52 -11.43
C ASN A 37 29.00 17.29 -10.95
N VAL A 38 29.42 18.32 -11.68
CA VAL A 38 30.52 19.20 -11.27
C VAL A 38 30.18 19.97 -9.99
N ASP A 39 28.98 20.55 -9.89
CA ASP A 39 28.54 21.26 -8.70
C ASP A 39 28.49 20.36 -7.47
N ALA A 40 28.02 19.10 -7.62
CA ALA A 40 27.97 18.11 -6.53
C ALA A 40 29.38 17.77 -6.00
N LEU A 41 30.38 17.55 -6.88
CA LEU A 41 31.74 17.26 -6.45
C LEU A 41 32.51 18.49 -5.95
N LEU A 42 32.08 19.71 -6.31
CA LEU A 42 32.63 20.96 -5.79
C LEU A 42 32.06 21.33 -4.41
N GLN A 43 30.90 20.83 -4.02
CA GLN A 43 30.27 21.20 -2.74
C GLN A 43 31.18 20.95 -1.53
N PRO A 44 31.87 19.79 -1.35
CA PRO A 44 32.81 19.61 -0.24
C PRO A 44 34.03 20.56 -0.29
N VAL A 45 34.48 20.96 -1.50
CA VAL A 45 35.60 21.89 -1.67
C VAL A 45 35.17 23.29 -1.26
N LYS A 46 33.94 23.72 -1.53
CA LYS A 46 33.36 24.99 -1.10
C LYS A 46 33.19 25.07 0.41
N GLU A 47 32.69 24.00 1.03
CA GLU A 47 32.48 23.92 2.47
C GLU A 47 33.77 23.93 3.27
N ASN A 48 34.87 23.41 2.71
CA ASN A 48 36.20 23.36 3.32
C ASN A 48 37.14 24.47 2.78
N SER A 49 36.61 25.59 2.32
CA SER A 49 37.36 26.67 1.63
C SER A 49 38.29 27.51 2.54
N PHE A 50 38.60 27.04 3.75
CA PHE A 50 39.47 27.71 4.70
C PHE A 50 40.98 27.55 4.42
N THR A 51 41.38 27.18 3.21
CA THR A 51 42.79 27.14 2.82
C THR A 51 43.30 28.55 2.45
N GLU A 52 44.31 29.01 3.16
CA GLU A 52 44.94 30.33 2.95
C GLU A 52 45.70 30.42 1.62
N VAL A 53 45.92 29.34 0.91
CA VAL A 53 46.76 29.26 -0.29
C VAL A 53 45.92 29.06 -1.55
N ARG A 54 45.82 30.07 -2.40
CA ARG A 54 45.14 30.03 -3.71
C ARG A 54 45.52 28.84 -4.58
N GLN A 55 46.79 28.44 -4.56
CA GLN A 55 47.29 27.36 -5.38
C GLN A 55 46.75 25.99 -4.92
N THR A 56 46.65 25.78 -3.61
CA THR A 56 46.06 24.56 -3.01
C THR A 56 44.57 24.48 -3.32
N TYR A 57 43.83 25.56 -3.15
CA TYR A 57 42.40 25.61 -3.50
C TYR A 57 42.14 25.31 -4.97
N ARG A 58 42.93 25.98 -5.88
CA ARG A 58 42.85 25.69 -7.31
C ARG A 58 43.10 24.21 -7.63
N ALA A 59 44.09 23.57 -6.98
CA ALA A 59 44.38 22.15 -7.20
C ALA A 59 43.25 21.22 -6.69
N GLN A 60 42.57 21.59 -5.61
CA GLN A 60 41.39 20.86 -5.12
C GLN A 60 40.22 21.01 -6.10
N VAL A 61 39.93 22.22 -6.56
CA VAL A 61 38.89 22.51 -7.56
C VAL A 61 39.17 21.76 -8.87
N ASP A 62 40.43 21.80 -9.37
CA ASP A 62 40.85 21.10 -10.60
C ASP A 62 40.60 19.58 -10.50
N ARG A 63 41.01 18.98 -9.38
CA ARG A 63 40.75 17.53 -9.15
C ARG A 63 39.28 17.21 -9.07
N ALA A 64 38.47 18.03 -8.39
CA ALA A 64 37.03 17.81 -8.28
C ALA A 64 36.33 17.90 -9.65
N ILE A 65 36.65 18.95 -10.42
CA ILE A 65 36.10 19.15 -11.77
C ILE A 65 36.50 18.01 -12.69
N LYS A 66 37.79 17.63 -12.74
CA LYS A 66 38.30 16.55 -13.60
C LYS A 66 37.60 15.21 -13.26
N ARG A 67 37.47 14.89 -11.97
CA ARG A 67 36.73 13.68 -11.54
C ARG A 67 35.26 13.71 -11.98
N ALA A 68 34.61 14.86 -11.85
CA ALA A 68 33.22 15.01 -12.27
C ALA A 68 33.05 14.84 -13.78
N LEU A 69 33.94 15.37 -14.58
CA LEU A 69 33.93 15.27 -16.04
C LEU A 69 34.27 13.85 -16.51
N GLN A 70 35.31 13.22 -15.94
CA GLN A 70 35.70 11.84 -16.24
C GLN A 70 34.58 10.84 -15.90
N ALA A 71 33.86 11.08 -14.81
CA ALA A 71 32.71 10.24 -14.43
C ALA A 71 31.63 10.18 -15.51
N LEU A 72 31.52 11.20 -16.35
CA LEU A 72 30.61 11.29 -17.50
C LEU A 72 31.30 11.07 -18.84
N GLY A 73 32.54 10.54 -18.83
CA GLY A 73 33.29 10.17 -20.02
C GLY A 73 34.13 11.28 -20.66
N PHE A 74 34.20 12.48 -20.08
CA PHE A 74 34.97 13.60 -20.65
C PHE A 74 36.40 13.61 -20.13
N TYR A 75 37.31 12.91 -20.80
CA TYR A 75 38.73 12.77 -20.42
C TYR A 75 39.64 13.81 -21.04
N GLN A 76 39.25 14.41 -22.18
CA GLN A 76 40.04 15.40 -22.93
C GLN A 76 39.54 16.82 -22.70
N SER A 77 38.90 17.10 -21.57
CA SER A 77 38.39 18.44 -21.26
C SER A 77 39.51 19.40 -20.96
N ILE A 78 39.39 20.62 -21.50
CA ILE A 78 40.32 21.74 -21.24
C ILE A 78 39.67 22.70 -20.27
N ILE A 79 40.37 23.04 -19.18
CA ILE A 79 39.86 23.92 -18.14
C ILE A 79 40.80 25.13 -18.00
N HIS A 80 40.25 26.33 -18.23
CA HIS A 80 40.95 27.57 -18.02
C HIS A 80 40.55 28.20 -16.70
N TYR A 81 41.53 28.51 -15.85
CA TYR A 81 41.33 29.10 -14.53
C TYR A 81 41.73 30.56 -14.51
N THR A 82 40.85 31.44 -14.00
CA THR A 82 41.10 32.86 -13.82
C THR A 82 40.61 33.29 -12.43
N TRP A 83 41.44 34.04 -11.70
CA TRP A 83 41.02 34.61 -10.42
C TRP A 83 40.32 35.95 -10.65
N GLN A 84 39.17 36.12 -10.00
CA GLN A 84 38.52 37.40 -9.84
C GLN A 84 38.81 37.90 -8.43
N GLU A 85 39.42 39.12 -8.34
CA GLU A 85 39.79 39.70 -7.07
C GLU A 85 38.56 40.08 -6.23
N PRO A 86 38.70 40.09 -4.89
CA PRO A 86 37.60 40.35 -3.99
C PRO A 86 37.01 41.75 -4.21
N LYS A 87 35.68 41.86 -4.21
CA LYS A 87 34.98 43.16 -4.26
C LYS A 87 34.29 43.41 -2.92
N GLY A 88 34.88 44.30 -2.11
CA GLY A 88 34.37 44.59 -0.77
C GLY A 88 34.51 43.41 0.18
N LYS A 89 33.39 42.94 0.77
CA LYS A 89 33.36 41.82 1.71
C LYS A 89 33.21 40.43 1.02
N LYS A 90 33.14 40.39 -0.31
CA LYS A 90 33.00 39.12 -1.04
C LYS A 90 34.34 38.41 -1.17
N PRO A 91 34.40 37.05 -1.09
CA PRO A 91 35.64 36.29 -1.28
C PRO A 91 36.19 36.43 -2.70
N ALA A 92 37.49 36.11 -2.88
CA ALA A 92 38.06 35.93 -4.20
C ALA A 92 37.42 34.72 -4.88
N VAL A 93 37.07 34.84 -6.17
CA VAL A 93 36.37 33.80 -6.92
C VAL A 93 37.29 33.19 -7.96
N LEU A 94 37.47 31.87 -7.93
CA LEU A 94 38.13 31.11 -8.97
C LEU A 94 37.13 30.79 -10.09
N VAL A 95 37.27 31.41 -11.25
CA VAL A 95 36.44 31.12 -12.43
C VAL A 95 37.10 29.96 -13.20
N ALA A 96 36.37 28.85 -13.33
CA ALA A 96 36.76 27.70 -14.13
C ALA A 96 35.92 27.66 -15.42
N LYS A 97 36.51 27.99 -16.55
CA LYS A 97 35.88 27.91 -17.86
C LYS A 97 36.23 26.57 -18.51
N ILE A 98 35.22 25.75 -18.76
CA ILE A 98 35.38 24.36 -19.18
C ILE A 98 34.99 24.21 -20.66
N HIS A 99 35.85 23.55 -21.42
CA HIS A 99 35.59 23.03 -22.76
C HIS A 99 35.62 21.51 -22.71
N LEU A 100 34.47 20.84 -22.90
CA LEU A 100 34.26 19.41 -22.62
C LEU A 100 35.07 18.46 -23.53
N GLY A 101 35.22 18.81 -24.79
CA GLY A 101 35.74 17.85 -25.79
C GLY A 101 34.73 16.77 -26.16
N LYS A 102 35.20 15.70 -26.78
CA LYS A 102 34.36 14.54 -27.14
C LYS A 102 34.28 13.57 -25.96
N PRO A 103 33.08 13.06 -25.63
CA PRO A 103 32.96 12.07 -24.57
C PRO A 103 33.44 10.68 -25.03
N ALA A 104 34.04 9.92 -24.13
CA ALA A 104 34.33 8.50 -24.34
C ALA A 104 33.01 7.71 -24.50
N ARG A 105 33.01 6.77 -25.45
CA ARG A 105 31.85 5.91 -25.75
C ARG A 105 32.19 4.46 -25.55
N ILE A 106 31.19 3.68 -25.16
CA ILE A 106 31.32 2.23 -25.01
C ILE A 106 31.72 1.59 -26.37
N ALA A 107 32.87 0.99 -26.42
CA ALA A 107 33.38 0.26 -27.57
C ALA A 107 33.01 -1.24 -27.49
N ALA A 108 33.16 -1.84 -26.31
CA ALA A 108 32.74 -3.21 -26.03
C ALA A 108 32.40 -3.41 -24.55
N THR A 109 31.53 -4.38 -24.31
CA THR A 109 31.13 -4.83 -22.96
C THR A 109 31.21 -6.35 -22.92
N SER A 110 31.67 -6.91 -21.80
CA SER A 110 31.66 -8.35 -21.55
C SER A 110 31.23 -8.66 -20.13
N LEU A 111 30.39 -9.69 -19.98
CA LEU A 111 30.02 -10.29 -18.72
C LEU A 111 30.21 -11.80 -18.82
N THR A 112 31.14 -12.33 -18.04
CA THR A 112 31.38 -13.77 -17.87
C THR A 112 30.88 -14.16 -16.48
N ILE A 113 30.00 -15.15 -16.41
CA ILE A 113 29.54 -15.75 -15.16
C ILE A 113 30.10 -17.16 -15.07
N ARG A 114 30.69 -17.47 -13.91
CA ARG A 114 31.26 -18.79 -13.60
C ARG A 114 30.55 -19.43 -12.41
N GLY A 115 30.86 -20.69 -12.13
CA GLY A 115 30.23 -21.45 -11.05
C GLY A 115 28.82 -21.93 -11.42
N GLU A 116 28.00 -22.23 -10.41
CA GLU A 116 26.67 -22.78 -10.64
C GLU A 116 25.67 -21.76 -11.23
N ALA A 117 26.00 -20.46 -11.20
CA ALA A 117 25.17 -19.41 -11.80
C ALA A 117 25.36 -19.29 -13.34
N LYS A 118 26.19 -20.10 -13.96
CA LYS A 118 26.52 -19.95 -15.39
C LYS A 118 25.30 -19.96 -16.30
N ASP A 119 24.31 -20.79 -15.98
CA ASP A 119 23.09 -20.99 -16.75
C ASP A 119 21.83 -20.48 -15.98
N ASP A 120 22.02 -19.66 -14.95
CA ASP A 120 20.91 -19.09 -14.17
C ASP A 120 20.30 -17.90 -14.93
N GLU A 121 18.99 -17.99 -15.19
CA GLU A 121 18.19 -17.00 -15.97
C GLU A 121 18.37 -15.56 -15.48
N VAL A 122 18.58 -15.35 -14.19
CA VAL A 122 18.75 -14.01 -13.61
C VAL A 122 20.04 -13.36 -14.12
N PHE A 123 21.12 -14.13 -14.25
CA PHE A 123 22.39 -13.60 -14.79
C PHE A 123 22.34 -13.46 -16.31
N GLU A 124 21.59 -14.31 -17.00
CA GLU A 124 21.34 -14.12 -18.44
C GLU A 124 20.58 -12.82 -18.69
N ALA A 125 19.54 -12.53 -17.91
CA ALA A 125 18.81 -11.25 -17.99
C ALA A 125 19.71 -10.04 -17.72
N LEU A 126 20.74 -10.16 -16.87
CA LEU A 126 21.73 -9.10 -16.67
C LEU A 126 22.60 -8.86 -17.91
N LYS A 127 22.95 -9.91 -18.67
CA LYS A 127 23.70 -9.75 -19.93
C LYS A 127 22.95 -8.90 -20.96
N GLU A 128 21.62 -9.03 -21.02
CA GLU A 128 20.78 -8.24 -21.92
C GLU A 128 20.77 -6.74 -21.52
N ASN A 129 21.01 -6.44 -20.26
CA ASN A 129 21.03 -5.08 -19.72
C ASN A 129 22.39 -4.37 -19.85
N LEU A 130 23.40 -5.01 -20.44
CA LEU A 130 24.68 -4.36 -20.73
C LEU A 130 24.49 -3.17 -21.68
N PRO A 131 25.24 -2.07 -21.47
CA PRO A 131 25.11 -0.91 -22.34
C PRO A 131 25.53 -1.22 -23.77
N LYS A 132 24.73 -0.74 -24.72
CA LYS A 132 24.99 -0.92 -26.15
C LYS A 132 26.22 -0.14 -26.60
N LYS A 133 26.95 -0.69 -27.57
CA LYS A 133 28.07 -0.01 -28.23
C LYS A 133 27.67 1.39 -28.73
N GLY A 134 28.53 2.37 -28.53
CA GLY A 134 28.30 3.77 -28.93
C GLY A 134 27.63 4.64 -27.86
N ARG A 135 27.08 4.07 -26.80
CA ARG A 135 26.54 4.83 -25.66
C ARG A 135 27.67 5.60 -24.97
N GLN A 136 27.39 6.82 -24.49
CA GLN A 136 28.35 7.60 -23.72
C GLN A 136 28.71 6.89 -22.42
N LEU A 137 29.96 6.95 -22.02
CA LEU A 137 30.44 6.40 -20.76
C LEU A 137 29.87 7.18 -19.58
N ASN A 138 29.32 6.45 -18.61
CA ASN A 138 28.91 6.97 -17.30
C ASN A 138 29.41 5.99 -16.22
N HIS A 139 30.31 6.46 -15.34
CA HIS A 139 30.86 5.61 -14.27
C HIS A 139 29.79 5.14 -13.27
N ARG A 140 28.76 5.97 -13.02
CA ARG A 140 27.65 5.57 -12.15
C ARG A 140 26.92 4.36 -12.71
N GLU A 141 26.72 4.29 -14.02
CA GLU A 141 26.09 3.13 -14.66
C GLU A 141 26.95 1.89 -14.52
N TYR A 142 28.28 2.00 -14.65
CA TYR A 142 29.21 0.90 -14.43
C TYR A 142 29.13 0.36 -12.99
N GLU A 143 29.20 1.24 -11.98
CA GLU A 143 29.10 0.84 -10.59
C GLU A 143 27.72 0.28 -10.23
N SER A 144 26.65 0.86 -10.79
CA SER A 144 25.30 0.36 -10.63
C SER A 144 25.12 -1.03 -11.23
N PHE A 145 25.71 -1.28 -12.40
CA PHE A 145 25.67 -2.58 -13.04
C PHE A 145 26.48 -3.63 -12.25
N LYS A 146 27.69 -3.27 -11.80
CA LYS A 146 28.49 -4.10 -10.89
C LYS A 146 27.68 -4.49 -9.64
N SER A 147 27.10 -3.52 -8.98
CA SER A 147 26.25 -3.77 -7.80
C SER A 147 24.99 -4.59 -8.12
N SER A 148 24.48 -4.55 -9.36
CA SER A 148 23.35 -5.39 -9.75
C SER A 148 23.73 -6.87 -9.82
N ILE A 149 24.97 -7.20 -10.25
CA ILE A 149 25.50 -8.57 -10.23
C ILE A 149 25.61 -9.07 -8.78
N GLU A 150 26.19 -8.27 -7.89
CA GLU A 150 26.33 -8.64 -6.46
C GLU A 150 24.97 -8.84 -5.78
N ARG A 151 24.03 -7.94 -6.03
CA ARG A 151 22.66 -8.07 -5.49
C ARG A 151 21.95 -9.29 -6.04
N ALA A 152 22.09 -9.59 -7.35
CA ALA A 152 21.54 -10.79 -7.94
C ALA A 152 22.11 -12.04 -7.29
N ALA A 153 23.43 -12.08 -7.08
CA ALA A 153 24.12 -13.19 -6.42
C ALA A 153 23.59 -13.42 -5.00
N ILE A 154 23.53 -12.38 -4.18
CA ILE A 154 23.01 -12.47 -2.79
C ILE A 154 21.55 -12.90 -2.79
N ARG A 155 20.71 -12.32 -3.66
CA ARG A 155 19.29 -12.64 -3.76
C ARG A 155 19.02 -14.09 -4.10
N HIS A 156 19.89 -14.70 -4.91
CA HIS A 156 19.79 -16.10 -5.38
C HIS A 156 20.69 -17.08 -4.62
N GLY A 157 21.29 -16.67 -3.49
CA GLY A 157 22.02 -17.57 -2.61
C GLY A 157 23.46 -17.87 -3.01
N TYR A 158 24.08 -17.05 -3.82
CA TYR A 158 25.50 -17.16 -4.17
C TYR A 158 26.34 -16.28 -3.22
N PHE A 159 26.35 -16.61 -1.93
CA PHE A 159 26.97 -15.77 -0.89
C PHE A 159 28.50 -15.77 -0.89
N ASP A 160 29.14 -16.73 -1.54
CA ASP A 160 30.60 -16.85 -1.66
C ASP A 160 31.10 -16.31 -3.01
N GLY A 161 30.19 -15.74 -3.82
CA GLY A 161 30.54 -15.21 -5.13
C GLY A 161 31.44 -13.98 -5.04
N GLU A 162 32.37 -13.87 -5.99
CA GLU A 162 33.35 -12.78 -6.07
C GLU A 162 33.67 -12.39 -7.50
N PHE A 163 34.09 -11.15 -7.70
CA PHE A 163 34.62 -10.72 -8.98
C PHE A 163 36.07 -11.24 -9.17
N VAL A 164 36.29 -12.06 -10.16
CA VAL A 164 37.61 -12.42 -10.64
C VAL A 164 38.21 -11.21 -11.37
N LYS A 165 37.38 -10.49 -12.15
CA LYS A 165 37.74 -9.25 -12.82
C LYS A 165 36.57 -8.29 -12.88
N SER A 166 36.82 -7.02 -12.55
CA SER A 166 35.86 -5.94 -12.66
C SER A 166 36.63 -4.68 -13.08
N GLU A 167 36.63 -4.39 -14.38
CA GLU A 167 37.47 -3.35 -14.96
C GLU A 167 36.68 -2.45 -15.89
N LEU A 168 36.82 -1.14 -15.67
CA LEU A 168 36.44 -0.11 -16.59
C LEU A 168 37.69 0.47 -17.26
N GLY A 169 38.00 -0.04 -18.47
CA GLY A 169 39.11 0.47 -19.30
C GLY A 169 38.66 1.71 -20.10
N VAL A 170 39.50 2.74 -20.14
CA VAL A 170 39.25 3.93 -20.96
C VAL A 170 40.48 4.29 -21.78
N ASP A 171 40.32 4.27 -23.09
CA ASP A 171 41.28 4.88 -24.02
C ASP A 171 40.87 6.35 -24.19
N ALA A 172 41.59 7.23 -23.48
CA ALA A 172 41.33 8.65 -23.51
C ALA A 172 41.71 9.31 -24.84
N VAL A 173 42.63 8.70 -25.64
CA VAL A 173 43.05 9.23 -26.94
C VAL A 173 41.97 9.00 -27.99
N GLU A 174 41.47 7.76 -28.04
CA GLU A 174 40.46 7.35 -29.00
C GLU A 174 39.00 7.62 -28.50
N ASN A 175 38.84 8.07 -27.26
CA ASN A 175 37.53 8.25 -26.58
C ASN A 175 36.70 6.96 -26.60
N LYS A 176 37.34 5.84 -26.28
CA LYS A 176 36.72 4.50 -26.22
C LYS A 176 36.69 4.01 -24.77
N ALA A 177 35.61 3.34 -24.37
CA ALA A 177 35.48 2.70 -23.07
C ALA A 177 35.13 1.21 -23.21
N TYR A 178 35.62 0.41 -22.29
CA TYR A 178 35.47 -1.05 -22.26
C TYR A 178 35.02 -1.47 -20.88
N TRP A 179 33.92 -2.25 -20.78
CA TRP A 179 33.50 -2.86 -19.54
C TRP A 179 33.81 -4.35 -19.55
N THR A 180 34.51 -4.81 -18.53
CA THR A 180 34.83 -6.23 -18.37
C THR A 180 34.42 -6.66 -16.97
N PHE A 181 33.49 -7.60 -16.90
CA PHE A 181 33.10 -8.27 -15.67
C PHE A 181 33.31 -9.77 -15.82
N ASP A 182 34.01 -10.36 -14.89
CA ASP A 182 34.20 -11.79 -14.73
C ASP A 182 33.86 -12.11 -13.28
N TYR A 183 32.71 -12.73 -13.08
CA TYR A 183 32.16 -13.03 -11.76
C TYR A 183 32.07 -14.55 -11.57
N ASP A 184 32.70 -15.04 -10.51
CA ASP A 184 32.59 -16.43 -10.09
C ASP A 184 31.57 -16.53 -8.94
N ALA A 185 30.40 -17.05 -9.25
CA ALA A 185 29.31 -17.19 -8.30
C ALA A 185 29.56 -18.33 -7.28
N LYS A 186 30.50 -19.23 -7.55
CA LYS A 186 30.76 -20.44 -6.75
C LYS A 186 29.52 -21.35 -6.72
N THR A 187 29.24 -21.92 -5.54
CA THR A 187 28.13 -22.85 -5.29
C THR A 187 26.93 -22.12 -4.74
N ARG A 188 25.74 -22.49 -5.22
CA ARG A 188 24.47 -21.95 -4.72
C ARG A 188 24.09 -22.58 -3.38
N TYR A 189 23.75 -21.75 -2.42
CA TYR A 189 23.22 -22.19 -1.14
C TYR A 189 21.78 -22.70 -1.28
N ARG A 190 21.39 -23.65 -0.43
CA ARG A 190 20.08 -24.27 -0.40
C ARG A 190 19.46 -24.10 0.98
N PHE A 191 18.14 -24.07 1.05
CA PHE A 191 17.42 -24.02 2.34
C PHE A 191 17.72 -25.28 3.17
N GLY A 192 18.15 -25.07 4.41
CA GLY A 192 18.34 -26.09 5.43
C GLY A 192 17.10 -26.27 6.31
N ASP A 193 17.34 -26.64 7.57
CA ASP A 193 16.28 -26.76 8.56
C ASP A 193 15.78 -25.36 8.97
N ILE A 194 14.48 -25.28 9.24
CA ILE A 194 13.89 -24.08 9.81
C ILE A 194 13.65 -24.24 11.30
N HIS A 195 13.91 -23.17 12.05
CA HIS A 195 13.71 -23.12 13.49
C HIS A 195 12.78 -21.96 13.83
N PHE A 196 11.63 -22.27 14.43
CA PHE A 196 10.69 -21.27 14.93
C PHE A 196 11.00 -21.00 16.41
N ILE A 197 11.31 -19.75 16.75
CA ILE A 197 11.70 -19.34 18.10
C ILE A 197 10.67 -18.33 18.63
N GLY A 198 10.11 -18.64 19.82
CA GLY A 198 9.15 -17.77 20.50
C GLY A 198 7.69 -17.93 20.05
N SER A 199 7.37 -18.94 19.23
CA SER A 199 6.00 -19.20 18.76
C SER A 199 5.15 -19.83 19.87
N GLN A 200 3.91 -19.33 20.02
CA GLN A 200 2.84 -19.95 20.79
C GLN A 200 2.00 -20.91 19.92
N ILE A 201 2.23 -20.90 18.63
CA ILE A 201 1.53 -21.78 17.66
C ILE A 201 2.39 -23.01 17.42
N ARG A 202 1.75 -24.17 17.36
CA ARG A 202 2.45 -25.45 17.16
C ARG A 202 3.13 -25.54 15.80
N GLU A 203 4.28 -26.19 15.79
CA GLU A 203 5.19 -26.26 14.65
C GLU A 203 4.55 -26.80 13.36
N PRO A 204 3.71 -27.84 13.35
CA PRO A 204 3.11 -28.34 12.12
C PRO A 204 2.32 -27.28 11.33
N ILE A 205 1.64 -26.36 12.01
CA ILE A 205 0.92 -25.24 11.38
C ILE A 205 1.90 -24.24 10.78
N MET A 206 2.99 -23.94 11.52
CA MET A 206 4.03 -23.00 11.10
C MET A 206 4.78 -23.52 9.86
N VAL A 207 5.08 -24.82 9.83
CA VAL A 207 5.74 -25.48 8.68
C VAL A 207 4.88 -25.40 7.42
N ASN A 208 3.56 -25.50 7.54
CA ASN A 208 2.65 -25.38 6.40
C ASN A 208 2.59 -23.95 5.80
N LEU A 209 3.17 -22.94 6.48
CA LEU A 209 3.29 -21.58 5.94
C LEU A 209 4.57 -21.38 5.11
N LEU A 210 5.47 -22.36 5.06
CA LEU A 210 6.72 -22.25 4.29
C LEU A 210 6.44 -22.16 2.79
N PRO A 211 7.05 -21.16 2.09
CA PRO A 211 7.00 -21.09 0.63
C PRO A 211 8.05 -21.98 -0.05
N PHE A 212 8.94 -22.61 0.72
CA PHE A 212 10.03 -23.46 0.25
C PHE A 212 10.12 -24.76 1.06
N LYS A 213 10.89 -25.70 0.57
CA LYS A 213 11.23 -26.95 1.25
C LYS A 213 12.73 -27.04 1.53
N LYS A 214 13.12 -27.85 2.50
CA LYS A 214 14.53 -28.18 2.74
C LYS A 214 15.16 -28.75 1.46
N GLY A 215 16.30 -28.21 1.07
CA GLY A 215 17.03 -28.58 -0.16
C GLY A 215 16.68 -27.72 -1.39
N ASP A 216 15.62 -26.93 -1.37
CA ASP A 216 15.32 -26.00 -2.46
C ASP A 216 16.42 -24.93 -2.57
N PRO A 217 16.72 -24.43 -3.79
CA PRO A 217 17.66 -23.33 -3.96
C PRO A 217 17.22 -22.09 -3.19
N TYR A 218 18.15 -21.49 -2.45
CA TYR A 218 17.84 -20.30 -1.67
C TYR A 218 17.45 -19.11 -2.57
N THR A 219 16.41 -18.38 -2.15
CA THR A 219 16.12 -17.03 -2.63
C THR A 219 15.74 -16.11 -1.46
N SER A 220 16.11 -14.84 -1.54
CA SER A 220 15.68 -13.85 -0.54
C SER A 220 14.19 -13.53 -0.65
N ASP A 221 13.58 -13.81 -1.80
CA ASP A 221 12.15 -13.62 -2.03
C ASP A 221 11.33 -14.61 -1.22
N ASP A 222 11.77 -15.87 -1.13
CA ASP A 222 11.12 -16.88 -0.29
C ASP A 222 11.22 -16.52 1.21
N ILE A 223 12.34 -15.96 1.65
CA ILE A 223 12.49 -15.45 3.03
C ILE A 223 11.49 -14.29 3.27
N SER A 224 11.40 -13.38 2.33
CA SER A 224 10.46 -12.25 2.42
C SER A 224 9.01 -12.73 2.40
N GLU A 225 8.70 -13.72 1.57
CA GLU A 225 7.39 -14.34 1.49
C GLU A 225 7.02 -15.06 2.79
N LEU A 226 7.95 -15.82 3.39
CA LEU A 226 7.73 -16.45 4.70
C LEU A 226 7.45 -15.40 5.78
N ASN A 227 8.25 -14.32 5.81
CA ASN A 227 8.03 -13.23 6.76
C ASN A 227 6.64 -12.59 6.57
N ARG A 228 6.22 -12.40 5.32
CA ARG A 228 4.89 -11.88 4.96
C ARG A 228 3.77 -12.83 5.41
N ARG A 229 3.90 -14.14 5.13
CA ARG A 229 2.90 -15.15 5.51
C ARG A 229 2.74 -15.23 7.02
N LEU A 230 3.84 -15.31 7.76
CA LEU A 230 3.81 -15.33 9.23
C LEU A 230 3.16 -14.06 9.80
N SER A 231 3.49 -12.89 9.25
CA SER A 231 2.88 -11.61 9.65
C SER A 231 1.39 -11.55 9.34
N ALA A 232 0.96 -12.10 8.21
CA ALA A 232 -0.43 -12.12 7.75
C ALA A 232 -1.34 -13.02 8.60
N THR A 233 -0.79 -13.96 9.39
CA THR A 233 -1.59 -14.79 10.31
C THR A 233 -2.28 -13.97 11.39
N GLY A 234 -1.73 -12.82 11.72
CA GLY A 234 -2.21 -11.99 12.82
C GLY A 234 -1.87 -12.53 14.23
N TRP A 235 -1.17 -13.66 14.34
CA TRP A 235 -0.79 -14.28 15.64
C TRP A 235 0.37 -13.57 16.33
N PHE A 236 1.24 -12.90 15.56
CA PHE A 236 2.49 -12.34 16.03
C PHE A 236 2.48 -10.81 16.01
N ASN A 237 3.14 -10.21 17.00
CA ASN A 237 3.41 -8.78 17.04
C ASN A 237 4.65 -8.39 16.23
N SER A 238 5.64 -9.29 16.20
CA SER A 238 6.87 -9.12 15.43
C SER A 238 7.27 -10.45 14.81
N VAL A 239 7.74 -10.39 13.58
CA VAL A 239 8.27 -11.52 12.81
C VAL A 239 9.58 -11.10 12.19
N VAL A 240 10.65 -11.84 12.45
CA VAL A 240 11.98 -11.65 11.84
C VAL A 240 12.48 -12.98 11.33
N VAL A 241 12.48 -13.15 10.03
CA VAL A 241 13.02 -14.36 9.38
C VAL A 241 14.41 -14.06 8.83
N SER A 242 15.39 -14.84 9.22
CA SER A 242 16.78 -14.67 8.79
C SER A 242 17.49 -15.99 8.53
N PRO A 243 18.23 -16.11 7.42
CA PRO A 243 19.11 -17.23 7.18
C PRO A 243 20.41 -17.10 8.01
N ASN A 244 20.97 -18.22 8.47
CA ASN A 244 22.27 -18.24 9.13
C ASN A 244 23.38 -18.57 8.14
N ILE A 245 23.92 -17.54 7.50
CA ILE A 245 24.96 -17.66 6.46
C ILE A 245 26.25 -18.25 7.05
N PHE A 246 26.61 -17.96 8.32
CA PHE A 246 27.82 -18.49 8.95
C PHE A 246 27.76 -20.01 9.08
N SER A 247 26.64 -20.55 9.56
CA SER A 247 26.44 -21.99 9.66
C SER A 247 26.45 -22.65 8.27
N GLY A 248 25.81 -22.01 7.28
CA GLY A 248 25.79 -22.50 5.91
C GLY A 248 27.17 -22.54 5.25
N ARG A 249 28.07 -21.58 5.55
CA ARG A 249 29.46 -21.61 5.05
C ARG A 249 30.25 -22.81 5.53
N GLY A 250 30.00 -23.25 6.76
CA GLY A 250 30.62 -24.44 7.35
C GLY A 250 30.02 -25.77 6.87
N SER A 251 28.87 -25.75 6.23
CA SER A 251 28.19 -26.94 5.74
C SER A 251 28.80 -27.44 4.41
N PRO A 252 29.12 -28.74 4.27
CA PRO A 252 29.66 -29.29 3.03
C PRO A 252 28.70 -29.18 1.83
N ASP A 253 27.39 -29.27 2.09
CA ASP A 253 26.29 -29.20 1.11
C ASP A 253 25.73 -27.80 0.93
N LYS A 254 26.36 -26.77 1.53
CA LYS A 254 25.87 -25.37 1.52
C LYS A 254 24.44 -25.22 2.00
N SER A 255 24.02 -26.09 2.93
CA SER A 255 22.73 -26.03 3.58
C SER A 255 22.65 -24.87 4.56
N LEU A 256 21.63 -24.03 4.43
CA LEU A 256 21.46 -22.75 5.10
C LEU A 256 20.31 -22.84 6.12
N PRO A 257 20.58 -23.02 7.41
CA PRO A 257 19.54 -23.00 8.43
C PRO A 257 18.82 -21.64 8.45
N VAL A 258 17.50 -21.66 8.59
CA VAL A 258 16.66 -20.46 8.68
C VAL A 258 16.07 -20.33 10.07
N TYR A 259 16.13 -19.14 10.65
CA TYR A 259 15.54 -18.83 11.95
C TYR A 259 14.40 -17.85 11.79
N ALA A 260 13.21 -18.26 12.22
CA ALA A 260 12.03 -17.42 12.31
C ALA A 260 11.81 -17.03 13.78
N ASN A 261 12.31 -15.86 14.16
CA ASN A 261 12.10 -15.29 15.49
C ASN A 261 10.78 -14.55 15.49
N VAL A 262 9.84 -15.01 16.32
CA VAL A 262 8.51 -14.40 16.42
C VAL A 262 8.20 -14.01 17.85
N THR A 263 7.42 -12.95 18.02
CA THR A 263 6.91 -12.51 19.32
C THR A 263 5.39 -12.60 19.27
N PRO A 264 4.74 -13.34 20.16
CA PRO A 264 3.29 -13.45 20.21
C PRO A 264 2.60 -12.06 20.31
N LYS A 265 1.47 -11.91 19.65
CA LYS A 265 0.57 -10.80 19.95
C LYS A 265 0.02 -10.93 21.36
N LYS A 266 -0.33 -9.83 21.99
CA LYS A 266 -1.03 -9.84 23.29
C LYS A 266 -2.32 -10.64 23.13
N GLU A 267 -2.62 -11.50 24.09
CA GLU A 267 -3.81 -12.36 24.06
C GLU A 267 -5.11 -11.58 23.97
N ASN A 268 -5.15 -10.38 24.53
CA ASN A 268 -6.33 -9.54 24.53
C ASN A 268 -5.97 -8.16 23.97
N ALA A 269 -6.75 -7.71 23.02
CA ALA A 269 -6.74 -6.36 22.48
C ALA A 269 -8.15 -5.79 22.58
N VAL A 270 -8.26 -4.55 23.06
CA VAL A 270 -9.54 -3.82 23.09
C VAL A 270 -9.36 -2.57 22.26
N GLU A 271 -10.25 -2.40 21.32
CA GLU A 271 -10.35 -1.21 20.49
C GLU A 271 -11.65 -0.49 20.82
N THR A 272 -11.62 0.82 20.94
CA THR A 272 -12.81 1.65 21.17
C THR A 272 -12.92 2.67 20.05
N GLY A 273 -14.11 2.84 19.52
CA GLY A 273 -14.41 3.80 18.46
C GLY A 273 -15.49 4.79 18.91
N LEU A 274 -15.34 6.04 18.49
CA LEU A 274 -16.39 7.04 18.56
C LEU A 274 -16.58 7.58 17.15
N GLY A 275 -17.80 7.62 16.68
CA GLY A 275 -18.15 8.11 15.36
C GLY A 275 -19.40 8.99 15.40
N PHE A 276 -19.59 9.70 14.30
CA PHE A 276 -20.80 10.45 14.04
C PHE A 276 -21.13 10.30 12.56
N SER A 277 -22.39 10.02 12.26
CA SER A 277 -22.92 10.13 10.90
C SER A 277 -24.21 10.96 10.95
N THR A 278 -24.56 11.57 9.84
CA THR A 278 -25.79 12.35 9.72
C THR A 278 -27.04 11.49 9.78
N ASP A 279 -26.89 10.21 9.49
CA ASP A 279 -27.98 9.26 9.31
C ASP A 279 -28.40 8.59 10.63
N VAL A 280 -27.44 8.08 11.39
CA VAL A 280 -27.68 7.39 12.68
C VAL A 280 -27.24 8.20 13.91
N GLY A 281 -26.65 9.38 13.71
CA GLY A 281 -26.17 10.24 14.80
C GLY A 281 -24.85 9.80 15.42
N PRO A 282 -24.59 10.13 16.69
CA PRO A 282 -23.42 9.71 17.41
C PRO A 282 -23.45 8.19 17.68
N ARG A 283 -22.30 7.53 17.49
CA ARG A 283 -22.13 6.11 17.75
C ARG A 283 -20.85 5.83 18.52
N GLY A 284 -20.90 4.81 19.35
CA GLY A 284 -19.76 4.27 20.07
C GLY A 284 -19.57 2.80 19.76
N SER A 285 -18.35 2.35 19.65
CA SER A 285 -18.05 0.93 19.47
C SER A 285 -16.95 0.45 20.41
N VAL A 286 -17.05 -0.81 20.79
CA VAL A 286 -16.04 -1.52 21.55
C VAL A 286 -15.83 -2.87 20.86
N THR A 287 -14.60 -3.16 20.49
CA THR A 287 -14.22 -4.47 19.92
C THR A 287 -13.14 -5.11 20.80
N TRP A 288 -13.44 -6.29 21.28
CA TRP A 288 -12.49 -7.13 22.00
C TRP A 288 -12.00 -8.25 21.09
N ARG A 289 -10.69 -8.37 20.94
CA ARG A 289 -10.05 -9.38 20.08
C ARG A 289 -9.09 -10.26 20.86
N LYS A 290 -9.19 -11.55 20.65
CA LYS A 290 -8.17 -12.54 20.94
C LYS A 290 -7.53 -13.00 19.62
N PRO A 291 -6.36 -12.46 19.23
CA PRO A 291 -5.71 -12.81 17.95
C PRO A 291 -5.34 -14.28 17.84
N TRP A 292 -5.13 -14.92 18.97
CA TRP A 292 -4.95 -16.35 19.11
C TRP A 292 -5.54 -16.80 20.44
N LEU A 293 -6.26 -17.93 20.44
CA LEU A 293 -6.93 -18.48 21.60
C LEU A 293 -6.24 -19.76 22.09
N ASN A 294 -5.60 -20.49 21.19
CA ASN A 294 -4.93 -21.75 21.44
C ASN A 294 -3.71 -21.91 20.51
N ASP A 295 -2.98 -23.01 20.67
CA ASP A 295 -1.81 -23.37 19.87
C ASP A 295 -2.14 -23.72 18.41
N SER A 296 -3.40 -23.90 18.09
CA SER A 296 -3.91 -24.12 16.73
C SER A 296 -4.22 -22.82 15.98
N GLY A 297 -4.01 -21.66 16.62
CA GLY A 297 -4.17 -20.34 16.02
C GLY A 297 -5.62 -19.92 15.81
N HIS A 298 -6.57 -20.49 16.55
CA HIS A 298 -7.94 -20.01 16.54
C HIS A 298 -8.01 -18.59 17.09
N SER A 299 -8.93 -17.77 16.59
CA SER A 299 -9.14 -16.42 17.08
C SER A 299 -10.59 -16.15 17.41
N LEU A 300 -10.80 -15.21 18.33
CA LEU A 300 -12.13 -14.77 18.77
C LEU A 300 -12.18 -13.23 18.69
N GLU A 301 -13.28 -12.73 18.17
CA GLU A 301 -13.60 -11.32 18.17
C GLU A 301 -15.01 -11.13 18.68
N ALA A 302 -15.22 -10.18 19.57
CA ALA A 302 -16.54 -9.75 20.02
C ALA A 302 -16.63 -8.23 19.88
N SER A 303 -17.68 -7.76 19.24
CA SER A 303 -17.91 -6.33 19.04
C SER A 303 -19.29 -5.89 19.53
N THR A 304 -19.37 -4.63 19.90
CA THR A 304 -20.63 -3.96 20.22
C THR A 304 -20.57 -2.57 19.61
N GLU A 305 -21.58 -2.23 18.85
CA GLU A 305 -21.81 -0.88 18.34
C GLU A 305 -23.15 -0.36 18.84
N LEU A 306 -23.15 0.85 19.37
CA LEU A 306 -24.31 1.49 19.97
C LEU A 306 -24.50 2.88 19.37
N SER A 307 -25.67 3.11 18.82
CA SER A 307 -26.20 4.43 18.46
C SER A 307 -27.63 4.58 19.00
N SER A 308 -28.23 5.73 18.78
CA SER A 308 -29.66 5.96 19.16
C SER A 308 -30.62 5.20 18.24
N LYS A 309 -30.19 4.81 17.05
CA LYS A 309 -30.99 4.19 15.99
C LYS A 309 -30.68 2.71 15.80
N GLU A 310 -29.46 2.30 16.11
CA GLU A 310 -28.99 0.95 15.89
C GLU A 310 -28.13 0.48 17.06
N GLN A 311 -28.34 -0.74 17.51
CA GLN A 311 -27.56 -1.40 18.55
C GLN A 311 -27.23 -2.79 18.06
N LEU A 312 -25.93 -3.09 17.96
CA LEU A 312 -25.40 -4.35 17.46
C LEU A 312 -24.44 -4.96 18.48
N ALA A 313 -24.57 -6.25 18.71
CA ALA A 313 -23.55 -7.02 19.42
C ALA A 313 -23.30 -8.33 18.66
N ASP A 314 -22.05 -8.62 18.34
CA ASP A 314 -21.67 -9.82 17.62
C ASP A 314 -20.42 -10.49 18.19
N VAL A 315 -20.31 -11.79 17.93
CA VAL A 315 -19.16 -12.63 18.28
C VAL A 315 -18.79 -13.44 17.07
N SER A 316 -17.51 -13.46 16.74
CA SER A 316 -16.94 -14.23 15.62
C SER A 316 -15.80 -15.12 16.10
N TYR A 317 -15.86 -16.40 15.80
CA TYR A 317 -14.85 -17.42 16.11
C TYR A 317 -14.27 -18.00 14.84
N LYS A 318 -12.98 -17.75 14.58
CA LYS A 318 -12.26 -18.22 13.39
C LYS A 318 -11.43 -19.46 13.71
N ILE A 319 -11.54 -20.48 12.87
CA ILE A 319 -10.82 -21.76 12.96
C ILE A 319 -10.00 -21.95 11.67
N PRO A 320 -8.70 -21.59 11.67
CA PRO A 320 -7.84 -21.83 10.52
C PRO A 320 -7.59 -23.33 10.31
N LEU A 321 -7.46 -23.76 9.06
CA LEU A 321 -7.09 -25.14 8.76
C LEU A 321 -5.57 -25.31 8.80
N GLU A 322 -5.10 -26.37 9.44
CA GLU A 322 -3.69 -26.65 9.65
C GLU A 322 -2.84 -26.60 8.37
N LYS A 323 -3.35 -27.17 7.27
CA LYS A 323 -2.62 -27.25 6.00
C LYS A 323 -2.52 -25.93 5.24
N SER A 324 -3.40 -24.98 5.52
CA SER A 324 -3.47 -23.69 4.79
C SER A 324 -4.17 -22.62 5.64
N ALA A 325 -3.57 -22.31 6.77
CA ALA A 325 -4.18 -21.48 7.80
C ALA A 325 -4.54 -20.05 7.34
N LEU A 326 -3.84 -19.51 6.34
CA LEU A 326 -4.12 -18.20 5.77
C LEU A 326 -5.29 -18.19 4.79
N GLU A 327 -5.38 -19.24 3.99
CA GLU A 327 -6.31 -19.26 2.85
C GLU A 327 -7.59 -20.02 3.15
N HIS A 328 -7.53 -20.99 4.07
CA HIS A 328 -8.63 -21.89 4.35
C HIS A 328 -9.00 -21.89 5.84
N TYR A 329 -10.20 -21.44 6.15
CA TYR A 329 -10.69 -21.39 7.54
C TYR A 329 -12.21 -21.51 7.61
N TRP A 330 -12.69 -21.85 8.80
CA TRP A 330 -14.10 -21.75 9.18
C TRP A 330 -14.31 -20.50 10.04
N VAL A 331 -15.50 -19.92 9.95
CA VAL A 331 -15.95 -18.86 10.86
C VAL A 331 -17.32 -19.26 11.40
N ILE A 332 -17.48 -19.15 12.71
CA ILE A 332 -18.75 -19.28 13.40
C ILE A 332 -19.07 -17.90 13.97
N GLN A 333 -20.20 -17.35 13.60
CA GLN A 333 -20.65 -16.03 14.06
C GLN A 333 -22.01 -16.13 14.73
N GLY A 334 -22.27 -15.25 15.69
CA GLY A 334 -23.59 -15.03 16.26
C GLY A 334 -23.73 -13.57 16.67
N GLY A 335 -24.91 -13.01 16.50
CA GLY A 335 -25.15 -11.62 16.80
C GLY A 335 -26.61 -11.34 17.12
N ILE A 336 -26.82 -10.21 17.77
CA ILE A 336 -28.12 -9.61 18.02
C ILE A 336 -28.08 -8.18 17.50
N LYS A 337 -29.16 -7.73 16.86
CA LYS A 337 -29.31 -6.36 16.35
C LYS A 337 -30.67 -5.83 16.77
N LYS A 338 -30.67 -4.59 17.20
CA LYS A 338 -31.87 -3.79 17.38
C LYS A 338 -31.79 -2.55 16.53
N GLU A 339 -32.83 -2.28 15.77
CA GLU A 339 -32.91 -1.14 14.84
C GLU A 339 -34.21 -0.36 15.03
N ASP A 340 -34.09 0.96 14.99
CA ASP A 340 -35.23 1.89 14.96
C ASP A 340 -34.84 3.05 14.03
N LEU A 341 -35.00 2.82 12.73
CA LEU A 341 -34.54 3.74 11.68
C LEU A 341 -35.63 3.91 10.63
N ASN A 342 -35.96 5.17 10.31
CA ASN A 342 -37.08 5.51 9.41
C ASN A 342 -38.36 4.79 9.87
N ASP A 343 -38.98 4.01 8.99
CA ASP A 343 -40.24 3.28 9.27
C ASP A 343 -39.97 1.79 9.58
N THR A 344 -38.72 1.48 9.97
CA THR A 344 -38.24 0.13 10.33
C THR A 344 -37.98 0.04 11.82
N LYS A 345 -38.58 -0.93 12.49
CA LYS A 345 -38.20 -1.39 13.83
C LYS A 345 -37.93 -2.89 13.74
N SER A 346 -36.79 -3.32 14.22
CA SER A 346 -36.41 -4.75 14.17
C SER A 346 -35.59 -5.11 15.41
N ASP A 347 -35.97 -6.24 16.02
CA ASP A 347 -35.18 -6.93 17.04
C ASP A 347 -34.80 -8.30 16.46
N SER A 348 -33.52 -8.47 16.07
CA SER A 348 -33.06 -9.69 15.40
C SER A 348 -31.96 -10.41 16.14
N ALA A 349 -31.89 -11.72 15.93
CA ALA A 349 -30.79 -12.58 16.35
C ALA A 349 -30.37 -13.49 15.20
N SER A 350 -29.07 -13.69 15.02
CA SER A 350 -28.57 -14.55 13.97
C SER A 350 -27.39 -15.40 14.41
N ALA A 351 -27.25 -16.56 13.79
CA ALA A 351 -26.08 -17.44 13.89
C ALA A 351 -25.67 -17.90 12.48
N MET A 352 -24.39 -17.97 12.22
CA MET A 352 -23.86 -18.36 10.92
C MET A 352 -22.63 -19.24 11.09
N ILE A 353 -22.52 -20.26 10.27
CA ILE A 353 -21.29 -20.99 10.06
C ILE A 353 -20.88 -20.83 8.60
N SER A 354 -19.63 -20.47 8.37
CA SER A 354 -19.12 -20.26 7.03
C SER A 354 -17.75 -20.91 6.81
N ARG A 355 -17.56 -21.38 5.58
CA ARG A 355 -16.31 -21.95 5.09
C ARG A 355 -15.70 -21.02 4.06
N HIS A 356 -14.47 -20.56 4.35
CA HIS A 356 -13.76 -19.62 3.51
C HIS A 356 -12.63 -20.29 2.72
N TRP A 357 -12.50 -19.94 1.43
CA TRP A 357 -11.36 -20.15 0.55
C TRP A 357 -10.92 -18.77 0.08
N ALA A 358 -9.83 -18.28 0.67
CA ALA A 358 -9.34 -16.91 0.49
C ALA A 358 -7.89 -16.91 -0.05
N PRO A 359 -7.65 -17.32 -1.31
CA PRO A 359 -6.32 -17.30 -1.89
C PRO A 359 -5.78 -15.86 -1.91
N TYR A 360 -4.47 -15.72 -1.71
CA TYR A 360 -3.81 -14.40 -1.63
C TYR A 360 -4.03 -13.54 -2.87
N GLU A 361 -3.95 -14.16 -4.05
CA GLU A 361 -4.25 -13.53 -5.33
C GLU A 361 -5.36 -14.30 -6.02
N GLY A 362 -6.57 -13.82 -5.95
CA GLY A 362 -7.66 -14.52 -6.62
C GLY A 362 -9.03 -14.19 -6.07
N TRP A 363 -10.01 -14.97 -6.52
CA TRP A 363 -11.37 -14.91 -6.03
C TRP A 363 -11.48 -15.62 -4.67
N GLN A 364 -11.86 -14.85 -3.67
CA GLN A 364 -12.29 -15.39 -2.38
C GLN A 364 -13.68 -16.00 -2.56
N ARG A 365 -13.90 -17.13 -1.91
CA ARG A 365 -15.17 -17.85 -1.90
C ARG A 365 -15.56 -18.08 -0.47
N ASP A 366 -16.82 -17.87 -0.21
CA ASP A 366 -17.46 -18.14 1.07
C ASP A 366 -18.71 -18.95 0.83
N VAL A 367 -18.86 -20.05 1.56
CA VAL A 367 -20.09 -20.84 1.60
C VAL A 367 -20.58 -20.82 3.03
N HIS A 368 -21.80 -20.38 3.24
CA HIS A 368 -22.35 -20.22 4.58
C HIS A 368 -23.72 -20.87 4.72
N LEU A 369 -24.06 -21.14 5.97
CA LEU A 369 -25.40 -21.46 6.43
C LEU A 369 -25.74 -20.49 7.54
N ARG A 370 -26.79 -19.71 7.34
CA ARG A 370 -27.29 -18.74 8.31
C ARG A 370 -28.64 -19.21 8.87
N TRP A 371 -28.79 -19.03 10.15
CA TRP A 371 -30.05 -19.03 10.88
C TRP A 371 -30.31 -17.59 11.37
N SER A 372 -31.52 -17.09 11.22
CA SER A 372 -31.94 -15.82 11.79
C SER A 372 -33.37 -15.88 12.27
N ILE A 373 -33.68 -15.04 13.25
CA ILE A 373 -35.02 -14.76 13.71
C ILE A 373 -35.15 -13.24 13.85
N ASP A 374 -36.18 -12.71 13.25
CA ASP A 374 -36.47 -11.28 13.21
C ASP A 374 -37.90 -11.03 13.69
N ASP A 375 -38.07 -10.12 14.63
CA ASP A 375 -39.36 -9.58 15.11
C ASP A 375 -39.37 -8.11 14.68
N PHE A 376 -40.18 -7.75 13.68
CA PHE A 376 -40.05 -6.46 13.02
C PHE A 376 -41.38 -5.80 12.69
N ASP A 377 -41.35 -4.47 12.69
CA ASP A 377 -42.35 -3.60 12.10
C ASP A 377 -41.73 -2.88 10.90
N GLN A 378 -42.36 -2.94 9.73
CA GLN A 378 -41.95 -2.25 8.51
C GLN A 378 -43.14 -1.59 7.87
N GLY A 379 -43.27 -0.23 8.04
CA GLY A 379 -44.49 0.45 7.71
C GLY A 379 -45.69 -0.11 8.51
N GLU A 380 -46.76 -0.50 7.83
CA GLU A 380 -47.92 -1.14 8.45
C GLU A 380 -47.75 -2.65 8.75
N ILE A 381 -46.71 -3.27 8.27
CA ILE A 381 -46.46 -4.72 8.42
C ILE A 381 -45.75 -4.96 9.74
N SER A 382 -46.32 -5.83 10.57
CA SER A 382 -45.71 -6.34 11.79
C SER A 382 -45.65 -7.86 11.70
N ASP A 383 -44.47 -8.45 11.71
CA ASP A 383 -44.27 -9.90 11.57
C ASP A 383 -43.08 -10.40 12.35
N LYS A 384 -43.00 -11.73 12.48
CA LYS A 384 -41.88 -12.43 13.09
C LYS A 384 -41.49 -13.63 12.24
N THR A 385 -40.33 -13.51 11.60
CA THR A 385 -39.86 -14.47 10.63
C THR A 385 -38.60 -15.19 11.10
N MET A 386 -38.58 -16.51 11.00
CA MET A 386 -37.43 -17.36 11.25
C MET A 386 -36.94 -17.96 9.94
N LEU A 387 -35.65 -17.82 9.66
CA LEU A 387 -35.05 -18.23 8.42
C LEU A 387 -33.85 -19.15 8.65
N ILE A 388 -33.74 -20.19 7.81
CA ILE A 388 -32.53 -20.99 7.67
C ILE A 388 -32.17 -21.00 6.20
N TYR A 389 -31.02 -20.42 5.84
CA TYR A 389 -30.63 -20.33 4.45
C TYR A 389 -29.14 -20.52 4.21
N PRO A 390 -28.77 -21.42 3.29
CA PRO A 390 -27.44 -21.47 2.73
C PRO A 390 -27.22 -20.29 1.77
N GLY A 391 -25.93 -19.94 1.62
CA GLY A 391 -25.52 -18.94 0.64
C GLY A 391 -24.08 -19.10 0.18
N VAL A 392 -23.77 -18.43 -0.89
CA VAL A 392 -22.44 -18.41 -1.49
C VAL A 392 -22.05 -16.97 -1.84
N THR A 393 -20.87 -16.55 -1.41
CA THR A 393 -20.30 -15.26 -1.77
C THR A 393 -19.00 -15.46 -2.53
N PHE A 394 -18.85 -14.75 -3.65
CA PHE A 394 -17.61 -14.59 -4.39
C PHE A 394 -17.15 -13.14 -4.26
N SER A 395 -15.92 -12.91 -3.83
CA SER A 395 -15.38 -11.54 -3.76
C SER A 395 -13.94 -11.49 -4.22
N LYS A 396 -13.58 -10.35 -4.83
CA LYS A 396 -12.20 -10.04 -5.19
C LYS A 396 -11.97 -8.54 -5.06
N THR A 397 -10.98 -8.16 -4.27
CA THR A 397 -10.53 -6.78 -4.17
C THR A 397 -9.03 -6.72 -4.48
N THR A 398 -8.66 -5.84 -5.39
CA THR A 398 -7.26 -5.58 -5.74
C THR A 398 -7.02 -4.07 -5.68
N THR A 399 -5.97 -3.64 -4.97
CA THR A 399 -5.66 -2.22 -4.77
C THR A 399 -4.18 -1.95 -4.93
N LEU A 400 -3.83 -0.74 -5.40
CA LEU A 400 -2.47 -0.20 -5.44
C LEU A 400 -2.48 1.21 -4.84
N GLY A 401 -1.52 1.52 -3.95
CA GLY A 401 -1.33 2.87 -3.42
C GLY A 401 -1.79 3.09 -1.97
N GLY A 402 -1.85 2.06 -1.14
CA GLY A 402 -2.08 2.16 0.31
C GLY A 402 -3.50 2.63 0.68
N LEU A 403 -3.61 3.48 1.71
CA LEU A 403 -4.90 3.93 2.28
C LEU A 403 -5.77 4.75 1.31
N MET A 404 -5.17 5.38 0.31
CA MET A 404 -5.89 6.08 -0.76
C MET A 404 -5.41 5.52 -2.11
N PRO A 405 -6.01 4.41 -2.57
CA PRO A 405 -5.55 3.70 -3.75
C PRO A 405 -5.53 4.58 -5.00
N THR A 406 -4.46 4.48 -5.79
CA THR A 406 -4.37 5.10 -7.12
C THR A 406 -5.07 4.26 -8.18
N TRP A 407 -5.16 2.96 -7.93
CA TRP A 407 -5.94 2.00 -8.70
C TRP A 407 -6.57 0.98 -7.75
N GLY A 408 -7.80 0.59 -8.05
CA GLY A 408 -8.48 -0.45 -7.30
C GLY A 408 -9.71 -0.97 -8.02
N LEU A 409 -9.98 -2.26 -7.84
CA LEU A 409 -11.17 -2.94 -8.31
C LEU A 409 -11.67 -3.85 -7.19
N SER A 410 -12.90 -3.65 -6.79
CA SER A 410 -13.62 -4.52 -5.84
C SER A 410 -14.88 -5.06 -6.49
N GLN A 411 -15.10 -6.36 -6.35
CA GLN A 411 -16.25 -7.07 -6.88
C GLN A 411 -16.74 -8.04 -5.80
N ARG A 412 -18.04 -8.07 -5.56
CA ARG A 412 -18.69 -9.00 -4.64
C ARG A 412 -20.01 -9.46 -5.24
N TYR A 413 -20.25 -10.76 -5.20
CA TYR A 413 -21.48 -11.41 -5.64
C TYR A 413 -21.94 -12.36 -4.55
N THR A 414 -23.20 -12.24 -4.14
CA THR A 414 -23.82 -13.08 -3.11
C THR A 414 -25.10 -13.69 -3.65
N ILE A 415 -25.31 -14.95 -3.33
CA ILE A 415 -26.52 -15.69 -3.61
C ILE A 415 -26.94 -16.37 -2.31
N ASP A 416 -28.11 -16.05 -1.81
CA ASP A 416 -28.73 -16.66 -0.65
C ASP A 416 -30.07 -17.25 -1.06
N TRP A 417 -30.42 -18.43 -0.52
CA TRP A 417 -31.71 -19.02 -0.82
C TRP A 417 -32.29 -19.74 0.39
N SER A 418 -33.57 -19.60 0.57
CA SER A 418 -34.37 -20.21 1.66
C SER A 418 -35.45 -21.10 1.11
N ASN A 419 -35.83 -22.10 1.89
CA ASN A 419 -36.95 -22.94 1.55
C ASN A 419 -37.65 -23.44 2.82
N THR A 420 -38.97 -23.45 2.80
CA THR A 420 -39.83 -23.88 3.91
C THR A 420 -39.65 -25.35 4.26
N THR A 421 -39.19 -26.19 3.32
CA THR A 421 -38.99 -27.63 3.56
C THR A 421 -37.88 -27.95 4.57
N TRP A 422 -36.95 -27.05 4.83
CA TRP A 422 -35.92 -27.22 5.86
C TRP A 422 -36.12 -26.35 7.12
N GLY A 423 -37.32 -25.80 7.27
CA GLY A 423 -37.74 -25.13 8.50
C GLY A 423 -37.68 -23.62 8.48
N SER A 424 -37.48 -22.97 7.32
CA SER A 424 -37.69 -21.53 7.15
C SER A 424 -39.19 -21.22 7.05
N ASP A 425 -39.56 -20.01 7.44
CA ASP A 425 -40.96 -19.58 7.35
C ASP A 425 -41.36 -19.22 5.90
N ILE A 426 -40.38 -18.77 5.07
CA ILE A 426 -40.63 -18.39 3.67
C ILE A 426 -39.59 -18.99 2.71
N ASP A 427 -40.02 -19.08 1.45
CA ASP A 427 -39.16 -19.41 0.31
C ASP A 427 -38.64 -18.14 -0.34
N PHE A 428 -37.33 -18.00 -0.53
CA PHE A 428 -36.74 -16.89 -1.28
C PHE A 428 -35.45 -17.24 -1.97
N VAL A 429 -35.09 -16.41 -2.95
CA VAL A 429 -33.74 -16.29 -3.51
C VAL A 429 -33.35 -14.82 -3.50
N VAL A 430 -32.21 -14.50 -2.89
CA VAL A 430 -31.60 -13.17 -2.93
C VAL A 430 -30.33 -13.21 -3.77
N LEU A 431 -30.24 -12.28 -4.72
CA LEU A 431 -29.04 -12.06 -5.53
C LEU A 431 -28.54 -10.65 -5.29
N GLU A 432 -27.26 -10.52 -4.99
CA GLU A 432 -26.63 -9.22 -4.76
C GLU A 432 -25.29 -9.13 -5.52
N ALA A 433 -25.04 -7.97 -6.15
CA ALA A 433 -23.78 -7.69 -6.82
C ALA A 433 -23.31 -6.27 -6.51
N GLN A 434 -22.10 -6.16 -5.98
CA GLN A 434 -21.47 -4.89 -5.64
C GLN A 434 -20.17 -4.72 -6.41
N HIS A 435 -19.95 -3.54 -6.98
CA HIS A 435 -18.74 -3.20 -7.71
C HIS A 435 -18.22 -1.82 -7.29
N ALA A 436 -16.89 -1.71 -7.21
CA ALA A 436 -16.24 -0.42 -7.09
C ALA A 436 -14.94 -0.42 -7.89
N LEU A 437 -14.71 0.64 -8.65
CA LEU A 437 -13.52 0.85 -9.48
C LEU A 437 -12.92 2.21 -9.17
N ILE A 438 -11.60 2.23 -8.95
CA ILE A 438 -10.82 3.45 -8.76
C ILE A 438 -9.72 3.48 -9.80
N LYS A 439 -9.55 4.63 -10.46
CA LYS A 439 -8.43 4.88 -11.38
C LYS A 439 -7.94 6.30 -11.28
N THR A 440 -6.64 6.47 -11.01
CA THR A 440 -5.97 7.78 -10.97
C THR A 440 -5.09 7.95 -12.20
N PHE A 441 -5.18 9.12 -12.83
CA PHE A 441 -4.36 9.53 -13.98
C PHE A 441 -3.51 10.74 -13.61
N ALA A 442 -2.26 10.76 -14.09
CA ALA A 442 -1.31 11.86 -13.89
C ALA A 442 -1.20 12.31 -12.40
N ASP A 443 -1.39 11.40 -11.44
CA ASP A 443 -1.32 11.60 -9.98
C ASP A 443 -2.27 12.69 -9.44
N ARG A 444 -3.20 13.19 -10.27
CA ARG A 444 -4.09 14.32 -9.94
C ARG A 444 -5.56 14.08 -10.24
N HIS A 445 -5.88 13.24 -11.22
CA HIS A 445 -7.24 13.01 -11.69
C HIS A 445 -7.68 11.61 -11.28
N ARG A 446 -8.56 11.51 -10.29
CA ARG A 446 -9.04 10.24 -9.76
C ARG A 446 -10.52 10.06 -10.06
N PHE A 447 -10.87 8.93 -10.63
CA PHE A 447 -12.22 8.52 -10.96
C PHE A 447 -12.62 7.37 -10.06
N VAL A 448 -13.82 7.47 -9.50
CA VAL A 448 -14.43 6.42 -8.67
C VAL A 448 -15.78 6.08 -9.27
N LEU A 449 -15.98 4.80 -9.54
CA LEU A 449 -17.26 4.24 -10.01
C LEU A 449 -17.72 3.23 -8.96
N ARG A 450 -18.99 3.25 -8.61
CA ARG A 450 -19.61 2.26 -7.72
C ARG A 450 -20.95 1.82 -8.30
N SER A 451 -21.32 0.56 -8.09
CA SER A 451 -22.65 0.07 -8.38
C SER A 451 -23.08 -0.98 -7.38
N HIS A 452 -24.36 -1.01 -7.07
CA HIS A 452 -24.99 -2.01 -6.22
C HIS A 452 -26.27 -2.47 -6.89
N LEU A 453 -26.38 -3.78 -7.11
CA LEU A 453 -27.53 -4.44 -7.72
C LEU A 453 -28.05 -5.46 -6.73
N GLY A 454 -29.36 -5.48 -6.53
CA GLY A 454 -30.03 -6.42 -5.66
C GLY A 454 -31.33 -6.95 -6.30
N TRP A 455 -31.65 -8.20 -6.00
CA TRP A 455 -32.89 -8.81 -6.43
C TRP A 455 -33.32 -9.88 -5.45
N ILE A 456 -34.59 -9.79 -4.99
CA ILE A 456 -35.26 -10.80 -4.18
C ILE A 456 -36.35 -11.42 -5.03
N GLN A 457 -36.42 -12.74 -5.03
CA GLN A 457 -37.52 -13.51 -5.57
C GLN A 457 -38.20 -14.28 -4.44
N THR A 458 -39.43 -13.94 -4.16
CA THR A 458 -40.30 -14.59 -3.15
C THR A 458 -41.76 -14.33 -3.53
N ASP A 459 -42.64 -15.16 -3.03
CA ASP A 459 -44.08 -14.92 -3.10
C ASP A 459 -44.63 -14.28 -1.80
N ASP A 460 -43.78 -14.24 -0.73
CA ASP A 460 -44.15 -13.80 0.63
C ASP A 460 -43.32 -12.59 1.05
N PHE A 461 -43.24 -11.52 0.21
CA PHE A 461 -42.37 -10.37 0.44
C PHE A 461 -42.67 -9.64 1.77
N GLU A 462 -43.92 -9.63 2.22
CA GLU A 462 -44.33 -9.02 3.48
C GLU A 462 -43.64 -9.66 4.70
N GLN A 463 -43.31 -10.94 4.63
CA GLN A 463 -42.61 -11.70 5.68
C GLN A 463 -41.08 -11.65 5.55
N VAL A 464 -40.54 -11.02 4.51
CA VAL A 464 -39.07 -10.84 4.38
C VAL A 464 -38.59 -9.85 5.42
N PRO A 465 -37.63 -10.21 6.30
CA PRO A 465 -37.07 -9.29 7.28
C PRO A 465 -36.44 -8.04 6.64
N PRO A 466 -36.49 -6.87 7.30
CA PRO A 466 -35.93 -5.61 6.79
C PRO A 466 -34.45 -5.71 6.34
N ASP A 467 -33.64 -6.48 7.06
CA ASP A 467 -32.22 -6.72 6.73
C ASP A 467 -31.99 -7.35 5.35
N LEU A 468 -32.98 -8.00 4.78
CA LEU A 468 -32.92 -8.60 3.44
C LEU A 468 -33.59 -7.74 2.37
N ARG A 469 -34.46 -6.78 2.76
CA ARG A 469 -35.10 -5.85 1.81
C ARG A 469 -34.11 -4.81 1.31
N PHE A 470 -34.36 -4.29 0.13
CA PHE A 470 -33.50 -3.26 -0.45
C PHE A 470 -34.04 -1.87 -0.24
N PHE A 471 -33.13 -0.98 0.16
CA PHE A 471 -33.36 0.45 0.27
C PHE A 471 -32.24 1.20 -0.47
N ALA A 472 -32.52 2.41 -0.96
CA ALA A 472 -31.53 3.31 -1.50
C ALA A 472 -31.53 4.66 -0.78
N GLY A 473 -30.52 5.50 -1.04
CA GLY A 473 -30.27 6.76 -0.33
C GLY A 473 -29.07 6.65 0.62
N GLY A 474 -28.45 7.79 0.92
CA GLY A 474 -27.28 7.87 1.80
C GLY A 474 -25.93 7.94 1.08
N ASP A 475 -24.85 8.00 1.85
CA ASP A 475 -23.48 8.30 1.39
C ASP A 475 -22.86 7.25 0.46
N ARG A 476 -23.32 5.99 0.57
CA ARG A 476 -22.84 4.86 -0.25
C ARG A 476 -23.78 4.46 -1.38
N SER A 477 -24.95 5.11 -1.47
CA SER A 477 -26.01 4.79 -2.43
C SER A 477 -26.28 6.02 -3.32
N VAL A 478 -27.41 6.72 -3.13
CA VAL A 478 -27.78 7.93 -3.86
C VAL A 478 -27.69 9.12 -2.90
N ARG A 479 -26.59 9.85 -2.97
CA ARG A 479 -26.38 11.06 -2.16
C ARG A 479 -27.34 12.17 -2.58
N GLY A 480 -27.76 12.97 -1.60
CA GLY A 480 -28.85 13.95 -1.74
C GLY A 480 -30.14 13.47 -1.06
N TYR A 481 -30.29 12.16 -0.88
CA TYR A 481 -31.37 11.54 -0.12
C TYR A 481 -30.87 11.06 1.24
N LYS A 482 -31.73 11.04 2.24
CA LYS A 482 -31.42 10.47 3.56
C LYS A 482 -31.09 8.97 3.41
N TYR A 483 -30.39 8.44 4.39
CA TYR A 483 -30.03 7.03 4.43
C TYR A 483 -31.28 6.16 4.41
N GLU A 484 -31.32 5.16 3.50
CA GLU A 484 -32.43 4.21 3.34
C GLU A 484 -33.82 4.86 3.21
N SER A 485 -33.91 6.02 2.55
CA SER A 485 -35.15 6.75 2.38
C SER A 485 -35.76 6.63 0.99
N ILE A 486 -35.26 5.72 0.17
CA ILE A 486 -35.78 5.43 -1.16
C ILE A 486 -36.20 3.97 -1.20
N SER A 487 -37.48 3.72 -1.19
CA SER A 487 -38.14 2.44 -1.43
C SER A 487 -39.61 2.70 -1.79
N PRO A 488 -40.39 1.68 -2.15
CA PRO A 488 -41.85 1.79 -2.19
C PRO A 488 -42.41 2.21 -0.84
N GLU A 489 -43.48 2.94 -0.88
CA GLU A 489 -44.23 3.40 0.29
C GLU A 489 -45.61 2.71 0.34
N ASP A 490 -46.14 2.48 1.54
CA ASP A 490 -47.50 1.97 1.75
C ASP A 490 -48.56 3.09 1.63
N GLU A 491 -49.82 2.79 1.97
CA GLU A 491 -50.90 3.74 1.85
C GLU A 491 -50.79 4.95 2.81
N ASN A 492 -50.01 4.83 3.88
CA ASN A 492 -49.71 5.88 4.83
C ASN A 492 -48.49 6.74 4.45
N GLY A 493 -47.72 6.31 3.47
CA GLY A 493 -46.46 6.90 3.04
C GLY A 493 -45.23 6.38 3.81
N ASP A 494 -45.37 5.28 4.53
CA ASP A 494 -44.29 4.63 5.24
C ASP A 494 -43.48 3.71 4.29
N LEU A 495 -42.16 3.71 4.42
CA LEU A 495 -41.26 2.93 3.59
C LEU A 495 -41.43 1.41 3.84
N THR A 496 -41.58 0.63 2.78
CA THR A 496 -41.80 -0.84 2.87
C THR A 496 -40.58 -1.68 2.51
N GLY A 497 -39.52 -1.05 1.99
CA GLY A 497 -38.42 -1.77 1.35
C GLY A 497 -38.81 -2.30 -0.03
N ALA A 498 -37.83 -2.76 -0.78
CA ALA A 498 -37.98 -3.15 -2.17
C ALA A 498 -37.43 -4.55 -2.45
N GLU A 499 -38.01 -5.23 -3.45
CA GLU A 499 -37.48 -6.48 -4.01
C GLU A 499 -36.24 -6.27 -4.90
N LYS A 500 -36.12 -5.11 -5.52
CA LYS A 500 -35.09 -4.83 -6.53
C LYS A 500 -34.36 -3.54 -6.25
N LEU A 501 -33.05 -3.57 -6.40
CA LEU A 501 -32.17 -2.42 -6.22
C LEU A 501 -31.24 -2.26 -7.41
N VAL A 502 -31.15 -1.04 -7.90
CA VAL A 502 -30.09 -0.62 -8.82
C VAL A 502 -29.58 0.74 -8.38
N THR A 503 -28.31 0.82 -8.00
CA THR A 503 -27.65 2.11 -7.76
C THR A 503 -26.34 2.19 -8.51
N ALA A 504 -25.99 3.37 -8.98
CA ALA A 504 -24.72 3.67 -9.64
C ALA A 504 -24.22 5.06 -9.20
N SER A 505 -22.93 5.18 -8.97
CA SER A 505 -22.27 6.41 -8.57
C SER A 505 -21.03 6.64 -9.44
N PHE A 506 -20.91 7.85 -9.95
CA PHE A 506 -19.73 8.36 -10.63
C PHE A 506 -19.16 9.54 -9.86
N GLU A 507 -17.89 9.48 -9.48
CA GLU A 507 -17.21 10.55 -8.77
C GLU A 507 -15.88 10.87 -9.46
N TYR A 508 -15.65 12.15 -9.73
CA TYR A 508 -14.39 12.70 -10.17
C TYR A 508 -13.75 13.49 -9.05
N GLN A 509 -12.50 13.18 -8.76
CA GLN A 509 -11.69 13.85 -7.75
C GLN A 509 -10.46 14.49 -8.40
N TYR A 510 -10.15 15.73 -7.98
CA TYR A 510 -8.99 16.47 -8.42
C TYR A 510 -8.10 16.81 -7.25
N ARG A 511 -6.80 16.49 -7.34
CA ARG A 511 -5.81 16.83 -6.33
C ARG A 511 -5.47 18.31 -6.39
N VAL A 512 -5.98 19.09 -5.44
CA VAL A 512 -5.82 20.54 -5.36
C VAL A 512 -4.42 20.90 -4.86
N THR A 513 -4.04 20.37 -3.68
CA THR A 513 -2.73 20.61 -3.08
C THR A 513 -2.41 19.56 -2.02
N GLY A 514 -1.16 19.09 -1.96
CA GLY A 514 -0.70 18.13 -0.96
C GLY A 514 -1.64 16.91 -0.86
N ASN A 515 -2.28 16.75 0.29
CA ASN A 515 -3.18 15.64 0.63
C ASN A 515 -4.67 16.00 0.45
N TRP A 516 -4.98 17.18 -0.13
CA TRP A 516 -6.35 17.66 -0.30
C TRP A 516 -6.84 17.48 -1.74
N TRP A 517 -8.04 16.91 -1.85
CA TRP A 517 -8.71 16.65 -3.13
C TRP A 517 -10.11 17.29 -3.09
N GLY A 518 -10.50 17.92 -4.19
CA GLY A 518 -11.89 18.31 -4.43
C GLY A 518 -12.59 17.20 -5.21
N ALA A 519 -13.86 16.99 -4.96
CA ALA A 519 -14.69 15.99 -5.60
C ALA A 519 -15.97 16.59 -6.17
N VAL A 520 -16.42 16.05 -7.30
CA VAL A 520 -17.76 16.25 -7.86
C VAL A 520 -18.33 14.88 -8.19
N PHE A 521 -19.63 14.69 -7.97
CA PHE A 521 -20.24 13.39 -8.18
C PHE A 521 -21.68 13.48 -8.67
N PHE A 522 -22.07 12.39 -9.30
CA PHE A 522 -23.43 12.12 -9.74
C PHE A 522 -23.80 10.69 -9.36
N ASP A 523 -24.92 10.57 -8.67
CA ASP A 523 -25.46 9.29 -8.22
C ASP A 523 -26.85 9.10 -8.85
N ILE A 524 -27.19 7.86 -9.17
CA ILE A 524 -28.48 7.48 -9.72
C ILE A 524 -28.88 6.11 -9.17
N GLY A 525 -30.15 5.94 -8.85
CA GLY A 525 -30.65 4.64 -8.41
C GLY A 525 -32.14 4.59 -8.21
N GLN A 526 -32.62 3.38 -7.98
CA GLN A 526 -33.99 3.10 -7.55
C GLN A 526 -33.99 1.80 -6.73
N ALA A 527 -34.89 1.77 -5.76
CA ALA A 527 -35.28 0.57 -5.02
C ALA A 527 -36.80 0.40 -5.23
N VAL A 528 -37.21 -0.68 -5.90
CA VAL A 528 -38.57 -0.85 -6.40
C VAL A 528 -38.97 -2.34 -6.43
N ASN A 529 -40.27 -2.63 -6.39
CA ASN A 529 -40.76 -3.99 -6.63
C ASN A 529 -40.83 -4.30 -8.14
N ASN A 530 -41.15 -3.31 -8.96
CA ASN A 530 -41.12 -3.45 -10.43
C ASN A 530 -40.41 -2.26 -11.06
N PHE A 531 -39.46 -2.56 -11.94
CA PHE A 531 -38.74 -1.51 -12.67
C PHE A 531 -39.69 -0.74 -13.59
N ASN A 532 -39.69 0.58 -13.45
CA ASN A 532 -40.34 1.48 -14.35
C ASN A 532 -39.41 2.67 -14.67
N ASN A 533 -39.74 3.46 -15.67
CA ASN A 533 -38.87 4.57 -16.10
C ASN A 533 -39.06 5.87 -15.28
N GLN A 534 -39.97 5.90 -14.34
CA GLN A 534 -40.37 7.14 -13.63
C GLN A 534 -39.69 7.32 -12.28
N ASP A 535 -39.23 6.24 -11.62
CA ASP A 535 -38.77 6.27 -10.23
C ASP A 535 -37.24 6.38 -10.06
N TRP A 536 -36.53 6.79 -11.12
CA TRP A 536 -35.10 7.02 -11.01
C TRP A 536 -34.79 8.25 -10.18
N LYS A 537 -34.27 8.03 -9.00
CA LYS A 537 -33.77 9.07 -8.10
C LYS A 537 -32.33 9.43 -8.49
N LYS A 538 -32.03 10.73 -8.52
CA LYS A 538 -30.72 11.25 -8.93
C LYS A 538 -30.21 12.25 -7.92
N GLY A 539 -28.92 12.19 -7.61
CA GLY A 539 -28.27 13.13 -6.73
C GLY A 539 -26.99 13.67 -7.35
N VAL A 540 -26.73 14.94 -7.09
CA VAL A 540 -25.48 15.59 -7.48
C VAL A 540 -24.86 16.27 -6.28
N GLY A 541 -23.56 16.38 -6.27
CA GLY A 541 -22.91 17.05 -5.16
C GLY A 541 -21.44 17.35 -5.41
N VAL A 542 -20.90 18.04 -4.42
CA VAL A 542 -19.49 18.40 -4.33
C VAL A 542 -18.93 17.94 -3.00
N GLY A 543 -17.64 17.69 -2.95
CA GLY A 543 -17.03 17.25 -1.71
C GLY A 543 -15.55 17.56 -1.62
N VAL A 544 -15.02 17.30 -0.44
CA VAL A 544 -13.60 17.40 -0.12
C VAL A 544 -13.13 16.06 0.42
N ARG A 545 -11.94 15.65 -0.02
CA ARG A 545 -11.26 14.46 0.45
C ARG A 545 -9.92 14.86 1.05
N TRP A 546 -9.67 14.45 2.28
CA TRP A 546 -8.39 14.67 2.93
C TRP A 546 -7.72 13.34 3.25
N GLN A 547 -6.54 13.11 2.65
CA GLN A 547 -5.71 11.95 2.95
C GLN A 547 -5.02 12.18 4.30
N SER A 548 -5.69 11.80 5.37
CA SER A 548 -5.15 11.89 6.72
C SER A 548 -4.21 10.71 7.03
N PRO A 549 -3.35 10.80 8.06
CA PRO A 549 -2.53 9.68 8.52
C PRO A 549 -3.33 8.44 8.97
N LEU A 550 -4.60 8.62 9.34
CA LEU A 550 -5.51 7.56 9.81
C LEU A 550 -6.38 6.98 8.69
N GLY A 551 -6.34 7.58 7.49
CA GLY A 551 -7.16 7.20 6.35
C GLY A 551 -7.85 8.41 5.70
N PRO A 552 -8.51 8.22 4.55
CA PRO A 552 -9.22 9.30 3.88
C PRO A 552 -10.45 9.76 4.69
N ILE A 553 -10.57 11.08 4.86
CA ILE A 553 -11.75 11.75 5.41
C ILE A 553 -12.49 12.39 4.25
N LYS A 554 -13.80 12.19 4.21
CA LYS A 554 -14.71 12.69 3.18
C LYS A 554 -15.72 13.65 3.79
N LEU A 555 -15.95 14.76 3.12
CA LEU A 555 -17.01 15.70 3.44
C LEU A 555 -17.76 15.99 2.15
N ASP A 556 -19.04 15.67 2.09
CA ASP A 556 -19.87 15.84 0.92
C ASP A 556 -21.09 16.71 1.21
N ILE A 557 -21.48 17.47 0.21
CA ILE A 557 -22.74 18.21 0.16
C ILE A 557 -23.45 17.78 -1.12
N ALA A 558 -24.66 17.29 -1.01
CA ALA A 558 -25.44 16.77 -2.13
C ALA A 558 -26.90 17.21 -2.07
N THR A 559 -27.53 17.25 -3.23
CA THR A 559 -28.95 17.55 -3.38
C THR A 559 -29.60 16.65 -4.41
N PRO A 560 -30.89 16.30 -4.27
CA PRO A 560 -31.66 15.61 -5.29
C PRO A 560 -31.78 16.44 -6.57
N VAL A 561 -31.88 15.78 -7.70
CA VAL A 561 -32.09 16.42 -9.01
C VAL A 561 -33.28 15.78 -9.73
N GLY A 562 -34.24 16.63 -10.14
CA GLY A 562 -35.41 16.17 -10.90
C GLY A 562 -36.46 15.48 -10.02
N ASP A 563 -36.39 15.62 -8.71
CA ASP A 563 -37.40 15.16 -7.77
C ASP A 563 -38.20 16.40 -7.29
N PRO A 564 -39.49 16.53 -7.69
CA PRO A 564 -40.27 17.71 -7.36
C PRO A 564 -40.62 17.82 -5.86
N ASP A 565 -40.55 16.71 -5.15
CA ASP A 565 -40.98 16.63 -3.74
C ASP A 565 -39.84 16.78 -2.75
N LYS A 566 -38.57 16.69 -3.22
CA LYS A 566 -37.38 16.74 -2.35
C LYS A 566 -36.33 17.72 -2.90
N HIS A 567 -36.11 18.79 -2.12
CA HIS A 567 -35.12 19.83 -2.46
C HIS A 567 -34.08 20.03 -1.34
N ASP A 568 -34.02 19.13 -0.37
CA ASP A 568 -33.14 19.23 0.77
C ASP A 568 -31.68 19.02 0.40
N VAL A 569 -30.82 19.79 1.04
CA VAL A 569 -29.37 19.60 0.95
C VAL A 569 -28.92 18.65 2.06
N GLN A 570 -28.28 17.56 1.70
CA GLN A 570 -27.73 16.60 2.65
C GLN A 570 -26.22 16.78 2.81
N PHE A 571 -25.75 16.61 4.04
CA PHE A 571 -24.33 16.65 4.41
C PHE A 571 -23.88 15.27 4.85
N TYR A 572 -22.75 14.82 4.32
CA TYR A 572 -22.19 13.53 4.68
C TYR A 572 -20.75 13.68 5.16
N ILE A 573 -20.41 12.96 6.23
CA ILE A 573 -19.06 12.85 6.77
C ILE A 573 -18.70 11.38 6.81
N GLY A 574 -17.63 11.02 6.12
CA GLY A 574 -17.16 9.63 6.06
C GLY A 574 -15.67 9.53 6.42
N LEU A 575 -15.30 8.43 7.08
CA LEU A 575 -13.92 8.05 7.38
C LEU A 575 -13.67 6.66 6.83
N GLY A 576 -12.55 6.47 6.15
CA GLY A 576 -12.12 5.16 5.67
C GLY A 576 -12.00 5.05 4.15
N PRO A 577 -11.52 3.88 3.65
CA PRO A 577 -11.30 3.65 2.23
C PRO A 577 -12.60 3.64 1.43
N GLU A 578 -12.47 3.81 0.12
CA GLU A 578 -13.61 3.83 -0.82
C GLU A 578 -13.91 2.45 -1.45
N LEU A 579 -13.07 1.44 -1.16
CA LEU A 579 -13.20 0.04 -1.60
C LEU A 579 -13.33 -0.88 -0.39
#